data_bb8b1871b362d5984ebb104ea0278376
#
_entry.id   bb8b1871b362d5984ebb104ea0278376
#
_cell.length_a   1.000
_cell.length_b   1.000
_cell.length_c   1.000
_cell.angle_alpha   90.00
_cell.angle_beta   90.00
_cell.angle_gamma   90.00
#
_symmetry.space_group_name_H-M   'P 1'
#
loop_
_entity.id
_entity.type
_entity.pdbx_description
1 polymer ?
#
loop_
_entity_poly.entity_id
_entity_poly.type
_entity_poly.pdbx_seq_one_letter_code
_entity_poly.pdbx_strand_id
1 'polypeptide(L)'
;DAKRLVTCGCDNLVKIWRRDETQNAWGCEATLSAHADWVRDVAWSENLGLPMNTIASCGQDGKVFIWTQSEPRGPWQSRQLHDFGAPVWRVSWSTMGNILAVSDGNNTVTIWKESVDGTWNQISAAA
;
A
#
# COMPACT_ATOMS: atom_id res chain seq x y z
N ASP A 1 14.45 5.54 15.73
CA ASP A 1 13.27 5.32 14.90
C ASP A 1 12.47 4.13 15.41
N ALA A 2 11.18 4.32 15.59
CA ALA A 2 10.29 3.27 16.04
C ALA A 2 10.06 2.26 14.91
N LYS A 3 10.03 0.98 15.26
CA LYS A 3 9.69 -0.07 14.32
C LYS A 3 8.20 -0.04 14.02
N ARG A 4 7.85 -0.19 12.76
CA ARG A 4 6.48 -0.18 12.30
C ARG A 4 6.22 -1.36 11.38
N LEU A 5 4.98 -1.81 11.36
CA LEU A 5 4.55 -2.96 10.58
C LEU A 5 3.17 -2.68 10.00
N VAL A 6 2.93 -3.11 8.78
CA VAL A 6 1.62 -2.99 8.15
C VAL A 6 1.03 -4.39 7.95
N THR A 7 -0.26 -4.53 8.23
CA THR A 7 -1.00 -5.78 8.05
C THR A 7 -2.32 -5.53 7.34
N CYS A 8 -2.87 -6.58 6.76
CA CYS A 8 -4.18 -6.54 6.12
C CYS A 8 -4.95 -7.81 6.44
N GLY A 9 -6.25 -7.81 6.16
CA GLY A 9 -7.05 -8.99 6.45
C GLY A 9 -8.44 -8.98 5.86
N CYS A 10 -9.20 -10.00 6.21
CA CYS A 10 -10.56 -10.19 5.73
C CYS A 10 -11.60 -9.30 6.45
N ASP A 11 -11.16 -8.44 7.34
CA ASP A 11 -11.99 -7.39 7.93
C ASP A 11 -12.03 -6.12 7.07
N ASN A 12 -11.46 -6.16 5.87
CA ASN A 12 -11.41 -5.06 4.89
C ASN A 12 -10.51 -3.91 5.32
N LEU A 13 -9.64 -4.12 6.29
CA LEU A 13 -8.84 -3.07 6.89
C LEU A 13 -7.35 -3.28 6.65
N VAL A 14 -6.65 -2.15 6.57
CA VAL A 14 -5.19 -2.09 6.62
C VAL A 14 -4.83 -1.48 7.96
N LYS A 15 -3.96 -2.13 8.71
CA LYS A 15 -3.56 -1.65 10.02
C LYS A 15 -2.07 -1.41 10.08
N ILE A 16 -1.70 -0.30 10.70
CA ILE A 16 -0.31 0.08 10.92
C ILE A 16 -0.02 -0.08 12.40
N TRP A 17 1.02 -0.82 12.72
CA TRP A 17 1.42 -1.14 14.08
C TRP A 17 2.75 -0.47 14.38
N ARG A 18 2.88 0.05 15.59
CA ARG A 18 4.11 0.64 16.09
C ARG A 18 4.56 -0.13 17.32
N ARG A 19 5.85 -0.44 17.38
CA ARG A 19 6.40 -1.08 18.55
C ARG A 19 6.74 -0.04 19.62
N ASP A 20 6.24 -0.26 20.82
CA ASP A 20 6.60 0.54 21.99
C ASP A 20 7.83 -0.11 22.63
N GLU A 21 8.98 0.53 22.47
CA GLU A 21 10.25 0.01 23.00
C GLU A 21 10.25 -0.03 24.53
N THR A 22 9.53 0.88 25.18
CA THR A 22 9.47 0.95 26.63
C THR A 22 8.70 -0.22 27.23
N GLN A 23 7.59 -0.60 26.60
CA GLN A 23 6.73 -1.67 27.08
C GLN A 23 6.98 -2.98 26.36
N ASN A 24 7.85 -2.98 25.34
CA ASN A 24 8.14 -4.14 24.50
C ASN A 24 6.86 -4.76 23.93
N ALA A 25 5.97 -3.91 23.45
CA ALA A 25 4.67 -4.31 22.93
C ALA A 25 4.33 -3.56 21.65
N TRP A 26 3.49 -4.20 20.80
CA TRP A 26 2.99 -3.58 19.58
C TRP A 26 1.62 -2.97 19.84
N GLY A 27 1.43 -1.73 19.40
CA GLY A 27 0.15 -1.05 19.46
C GLY A 27 -0.31 -0.62 18.07
N CYS A 28 -1.63 -0.58 17.86
CA CYS A 28 -2.19 -0.13 16.60
C CYS A 28 -2.08 1.39 16.50
N GLU A 29 -1.27 1.86 15.55
CA GLU A 29 -1.08 3.30 15.33
C GLU A 29 -2.18 3.88 14.47
N ALA A 30 -2.61 3.15 13.43
CA ALA A 30 -3.62 3.62 12.50
C ALA A 30 -4.39 2.46 11.90
N THR A 31 -5.67 2.70 11.61
CA THR A 31 -6.52 1.77 10.89
C THR A 31 -7.00 2.48 9.64
N LEU A 32 -6.72 1.89 8.47
CA LEU A 32 -7.01 2.48 7.18
C LEU A 32 -8.16 1.72 6.53
N SER A 33 -9.20 2.43 6.13
CA SER A 33 -10.40 1.83 5.57
C SER A 33 -10.75 2.48 4.24
N ALA A 34 -10.68 1.70 3.17
CA ALA A 34 -11.08 2.12 1.82
C ALA A 34 -11.57 0.95 0.99
N HIS A 35 -11.07 -0.27 1.28
CA HIS A 35 -11.49 -1.46 0.55
C HIS A 35 -12.90 -1.89 0.95
N ALA A 36 -13.67 -2.33 -0.05
CA ALA A 36 -15.04 -2.80 0.15
C ALA A 36 -15.12 -4.30 0.39
N ASP A 37 -13.99 -4.99 0.36
CA ASP A 37 -13.90 -6.44 0.52
C ASP A 37 -12.52 -6.77 1.11
N TRP A 38 -12.20 -8.06 1.20
CA TRP A 38 -10.95 -8.52 1.81
C TRP A 38 -9.73 -7.83 1.20
N VAL A 39 -8.86 -7.33 2.05
CA VAL A 39 -7.55 -6.83 1.64
C VAL A 39 -6.61 -8.02 1.51
N ARG A 40 -6.09 -8.23 0.31
CA ARG A 40 -5.29 -9.43 -0.01
C ARG A 40 -3.82 -9.24 0.26
N ASP A 41 -3.31 -8.02 0.05
CA ASP A 41 -1.90 -7.75 0.24
C ASP A 41 -1.66 -6.28 0.52
N VAL A 42 -0.60 -6.00 1.25
CA VAL A 42 -0.12 -4.64 1.52
C VAL A 42 1.40 -4.65 1.41
N ALA A 43 1.96 -3.53 0.98
CA ALA A 43 3.40 -3.37 0.89
C ALA A 43 3.80 -1.95 1.25
N TRP A 44 4.81 -1.82 2.10
CA TRP A 44 5.36 -0.54 2.52
C TRP A 44 6.51 -0.18 1.58
N SER A 45 6.45 1.02 0.99
CA SER A 45 7.52 1.50 0.13
C SER A 45 8.67 2.03 0.96
N GLU A 46 9.88 1.64 0.61
CA GLU A 46 11.09 2.19 1.22
C GLU A 46 11.44 3.50 0.50
N ASN A 47 10.97 4.62 1.06
CA ASN A 47 11.24 5.94 0.51
C ASN A 47 12.58 6.44 1.03
N LEU A 48 13.65 6.11 0.33
CA LEU A 48 14.98 6.52 0.71
C LEU A 48 15.13 8.05 0.57
N GLY A 49 15.38 8.71 1.69
CA GLY A 49 15.64 10.13 1.70
C GLY A 49 14.43 11.04 1.62
N LEU A 50 13.22 10.49 1.57
CA LEU A 50 11.99 11.27 1.55
C LEU A 50 11.26 11.17 2.89
N PRO A 51 10.66 12.27 3.38
CA PRO A 51 9.93 12.23 4.66
C PRO A 51 8.57 11.56 4.58
N MET A 52 8.11 11.22 3.37
CA MET A 52 6.79 10.66 3.15
C MET A 52 6.79 9.14 3.29
N ASN A 53 5.79 8.61 4.00
CA ASN A 53 5.53 7.18 4.06
C ASN A 53 4.49 6.81 3.01
N THR A 54 4.71 5.71 2.29
CA THR A 54 3.83 5.27 1.23
C THR A 54 3.55 3.77 1.36
N ILE A 55 2.27 3.40 1.30
CA ILE A 55 1.82 2.02 1.39
C ILE A 55 0.91 1.74 0.20
N ALA A 56 1.04 0.56 -0.40
CA ALA A 56 0.09 0.07 -1.40
C ALA A 56 -0.72 -1.06 -0.80
N SER A 57 -2.03 -1.07 -1.05
CA SER A 57 -2.91 -2.16 -0.64
C SER A 57 -3.77 -2.61 -1.81
N CYS A 58 -4.08 -3.90 -1.86
CA CYS A 58 -4.92 -4.47 -2.90
C CYS A 58 -5.88 -5.49 -2.29
N GLY A 59 -6.96 -5.78 -3.00
CA GLY A 59 -7.95 -6.64 -2.42
C GLY A 59 -8.90 -7.32 -3.38
N GLN A 60 -9.81 -8.07 -2.78
CA GLN A 60 -10.85 -8.83 -3.47
C GLN A 60 -11.82 -7.92 -4.22
N ASP A 61 -11.92 -6.65 -3.84
CA ASP A 61 -12.75 -5.65 -4.50
C ASP A 61 -12.22 -5.21 -5.86
N GLY A 62 -11.05 -5.70 -6.27
CA GLY A 62 -10.42 -5.36 -7.53
C GLY A 62 -9.68 -4.04 -7.54
N LYS A 63 -9.53 -3.41 -6.40
CA LYS A 63 -8.96 -2.07 -6.31
C LYS A 63 -7.59 -2.09 -5.66
N VAL A 64 -6.75 -1.16 -6.09
CA VAL A 64 -5.46 -0.87 -5.46
C VAL A 64 -5.49 0.56 -4.96
N PHE A 65 -5.15 0.75 -3.70
CA PHE A 65 -5.06 2.07 -3.09
C PHE A 65 -3.62 2.38 -2.72
N ILE A 66 -3.23 3.62 -2.95
CA ILE A 66 -1.96 4.16 -2.49
C ILE A 66 -2.25 5.05 -1.28
N TRP A 67 -1.61 4.75 -0.17
CA TRP A 67 -1.76 5.50 1.08
C TRP A 67 -0.49 6.28 1.34
N THR A 68 -0.63 7.56 1.63
CA THR A 68 0.52 8.42 1.90
C THR A 68 0.35 9.16 3.22
N GLN A 69 1.47 9.33 3.91
CA GLN A 69 1.57 10.11 5.14
C GLN A 69 2.76 11.05 4.99
N SER A 70 2.50 12.34 4.91
CA SER A 70 3.54 13.33 4.65
C SER A 70 4.26 13.79 5.91
N GLU A 71 3.70 13.52 7.08
CA GLU A 71 4.27 13.91 8.36
C GLU A 71 4.25 12.75 9.33
N PRO A 72 5.27 12.61 10.21
CA PRO A 72 5.23 11.59 11.26
C PRO A 72 3.98 11.76 12.12
N ARG A 73 3.25 10.67 12.31
CA ARG A 73 1.99 10.65 13.06
C ARG A 73 0.89 11.52 12.48
N GLY A 74 1.07 12.00 11.24
CA GLY A 74 0.05 12.73 10.54
C GLY A 74 -1.02 11.82 9.95
N PRO A 75 -2.08 12.40 9.36
CA PRO A 75 -3.14 11.60 8.75
C PRO A 75 -2.64 10.88 7.50
N TRP A 76 -3.20 9.70 7.26
CA TRP A 76 -2.99 8.95 6.03
C TRP A 76 -4.04 9.35 5.02
N GLN A 77 -3.60 9.58 3.78
CA GLN A 77 -4.48 9.92 2.68
C GLN A 77 -4.49 8.77 1.69
N SER A 78 -5.66 8.43 1.17
CA SER A 78 -5.80 7.35 0.21
C SER A 78 -6.06 7.89 -1.18
N ARG A 79 -5.55 7.16 -2.18
CA ARG A 79 -5.78 7.45 -3.58
C ARG A 79 -5.96 6.13 -4.31
N GLN A 80 -7.06 5.98 -5.03
CA GLN A 80 -7.28 4.78 -5.81
C GLN A 80 -6.36 4.81 -7.03
N LEU A 81 -5.51 3.78 -7.17
CA LEU A 81 -4.62 3.65 -8.30
C LEU A 81 -5.43 3.28 -9.56
N HIS A 82 -6.23 2.24 -9.44
CA HIS A 82 -6.98 1.69 -10.56
C HIS A 82 -7.99 0.67 -10.05
N ASP A 83 -9.09 0.49 -10.79
CA ASP A 83 -10.04 -0.59 -10.57
C ASP A 83 -9.81 -1.63 -11.66
N PHE A 84 -9.29 -2.79 -11.26
CA PHE A 84 -8.88 -3.83 -12.21
C PHE A 84 -10.05 -4.72 -12.68
N GLY A 85 -11.21 -4.62 -12.03
CA GLY A 85 -12.38 -5.41 -12.38
C GLY A 85 -12.27 -6.89 -12.04
N ALA A 86 -11.21 -7.29 -11.35
CA ALA A 86 -10.96 -8.64 -10.89
C ALA A 86 -10.16 -8.56 -9.60
N PRO A 87 -10.22 -9.60 -8.74
CA PRO A 87 -9.45 -9.57 -7.49
C PRO A 87 -7.97 -9.32 -7.75
N VAL A 88 -7.36 -8.47 -6.92
CA VAL A 88 -5.93 -8.20 -6.99
C VAL A 88 -5.25 -8.97 -5.86
N TRP A 89 -4.26 -9.77 -6.21
CA TRP A 89 -3.65 -10.73 -5.32
C TRP A 89 -2.42 -10.19 -4.60
N ARG A 90 -1.63 -9.35 -5.28
CA ARG A 90 -0.32 -8.97 -4.77
C ARG A 90 0.12 -7.61 -5.27
N VAL A 91 0.78 -6.86 -4.40
CA VAL A 91 1.46 -5.61 -4.74
C VAL A 91 2.89 -5.69 -4.23
N SER A 92 3.82 -5.13 -5.00
CA SER A 92 5.24 -5.15 -4.64
C SER A 92 5.93 -3.89 -5.16
N TRP A 93 6.73 -3.27 -4.30
CA TRP A 93 7.49 -2.06 -4.65
C TRP A 93 8.87 -2.44 -5.18
N SER A 94 9.39 -1.63 -6.09
CA SER A 94 10.79 -1.72 -6.49
C SER A 94 11.70 -1.31 -5.32
N THR A 95 12.99 -1.63 -5.42
CA THR A 95 13.97 -1.30 -4.40
C THR A 95 14.03 0.20 -4.11
N MET A 96 13.82 1.02 -5.14
CA MET A 96 13.82 2.48 -5.00
C MET A 96 12.50 3.03 -4.49
N GLY A 97 11.45 2.21 -4.45
CA GLY A 97 10.14 2.63 -3.95
C GLY A 97 9.33 3.49 -4.90
N ASN A 98 9.72 3.59 -6.17
CA ASN A 98 9.07 4.46 -7.14
C ASN A 98 8.27 3.70 -8.21
N ILE A 99 8.38 2.39 -8.23
CA ILE A 99 7.68 1.53 -9.20
C ILE A 99 6.91 0.47 -8.43
N LEU A 100 5.64 0.29 -8.80
CA LEU A 100 4.76 -0.69 -8.16
C LEU A 100 4.37 -1.76 -9.17
N ALA A 101 4.57 -3.02 -8.80
CA ALA A 101 4.10 -4.18 -9.56
C ALA A 101 2.81 -4.68 -8.94
N VAL A 102 1.79 -4.90 -9.77
CA VAL A 102 0.46 -5.34 -9.34
C VAL A 102 0.11 -6.62 -10.09
N SER A 103 -0.26 -7.67 -9.34
CA SER A 103 -0.65 -8.95 -9.90
C SER A 103 -2.13 -9.21 -9.61
N ASP A 104 -2.94 -9.43 -10.64
CA ASP A 104 -4.38 -9.60 -10.48
C ASP A 104 -4.84 -11.04 -10.73
N GLY A 105 -6.15 -11.27 -10.53
CA GLY A 105 -6.75 -12.59 -10.68
C GLY A 105 -6.86 -13.09 -12.11
N ASN A 106 -6.53 -12.25 -13.09
CA ASN A 106 -6.49 -12.64 -14.50
C ASN A 106 -5.09 -13.06 -14.96
N ASN A 107 -4.18 -13.30 -14.01
CA ASN A 107 -2.78 -13.66 -14.25
C ASN A 107 -2.02 -12.57 -14.99
N THR A 108 -2.44 -11.32 -14.84
CA THR A 108 -1.79 -10.18 -15.47
C THR A 108 -0.96 -9.44 -14.42
N VAL A 109 0.29 -9.13 -14.76
CA VAL A 109 1.15 -8.29 -13.94
C VAL A 109 1.29 -6.94 -14.63
N THR A 110 0.94 -5.87 -13.93
CA THR A 110 1.07 -4.51 -14.46
C THR A 110 2.10 -3.75 -13.63
N ILE A 111 2.81 -2.85 -14.30
CA ILE A 111 3.86 -2.04 -13.68
C ILE A 111 3.42 -0.58 -13.74
N TRP A 112 3.47 0.07 -12.59
CA TRP A 112 2.98 1.44 -12.41
C TRP A 112 4.08 2.33 -11.86
N LYS A 113 4.10 3.56 -12.35
CA LYS A 113 5.06 4.57 -11.89
C LYS A 113 4.35 5.87 -11.63
N GLU A 114 4.71 6.54 -10.54
CA GLU A 114 4.20 7.87 -10.23
C GLU A 114 4.98 8.93 -11.03
N SER A 115 4.27 9.80 -11.72
CA SER A 115 4.88 10.91 -12.44
C SER A 115 5.13 12.09 -11.49
N VAL A 116 5.81 13.12 -12.01
CA VAL A 116 6.22 14.28 -11.21
C VAL A 116 5.02 15.01 -10.61
N ASP A 117 3.87 14.97 -11.27
CA ASP A 117 2.65 15.62 -10.80
C ASP A 117 1.83 14.77 -9.82
N GLY A 118 2.33 13.61 -9.43
CA GLY A 118 1.66 12.71 -8.49
C GLY A 118 0.68 11.75 -9.14
N THR A 119 0.58 11.73 -10.47
CA THR A 119 -0.31 10.82 -11.18
C THR A 119 0.38 9.46 -11.40
N TRP A 120 -0.34 8.39 -11.14
CA TRP A 120 0.15 7.03 -11.37
C TRP A 120 -0.21 6.56 -12.77
N ASN A 121 0.78 6.09 -13.51
CA ASN A 121 0.62 5.64 -14.89
C ASN A 121 1.14 4.23 -15.06
N GLN A 122 0.39 3.43 -15.82
CA GLN A 122 0.81 2.10 -16.18
C GLN A 122 1.89 2.20 -17.28
N ILE A 123 3.06 1.62 -17.02
CA ILE A 123 4.18 1.69 -17.96
C ILE A 123 4.45 0.37 -18.64
N SER A 124 3.87 -0.75 -18.15
CA SER A 124 4.07 -2.06 -18.74
C SER A 124 3.01 -3.03 -18.24
N ALA A 125 2.78 -4.10 -18.99
CA ALA A 125 1.94 -5.21 -18.59
C ALA A 125 2.52 -6.52 -19.13
N ALA A 126 2.41 -7.59 -18.32
CA ALA A 126 2.82 -8.93 -18.68
C ALA A 126 1.75 -9.92 -18.24
N ALA A 127 1.52 -10.92 -19.04
CA ALA A 127 0.55 -11.96 -18.72
C ALA A 127 1.25 -13.23 -18.24
#